data_414563aeecdb4006f8c1d818fd4b9cfb
#
_entry.id   414563aeecdb4006f8c1d818fd4b9cfb
#
_cell.length_a   1.000
_cell.length_b   1.000
_cell.length_c   1.000
_cell.angle_alpha   90.00
_cell.angle_beta   90.00
_cell.angle_gamma   90.00
#
_symmetry.space_group_name_H-M   'P 1'
#
loop_
_entity.id
_entity.type
_entity.pdbx_description
1 polymer ?
#
loop_
_entity_poly.entity_id
_entity_poly.type
_entity_poly.pdbx_seq_one_letter_code
_entity_poly.pdbx_strand_id
1 'polypeptide(L)'
;MVNLGSPDAPTPSAVRRYLAEFLWDPRVVEFPRLPWWLILHGIILRLRPRRSARAYKKVWSMEGSPLIATSKLQAQAIEKKIQERFRGNVLVDLAMRYGNPSIKSGLEALRLAGARRLLILPLYPQYSATTTASVFDEVTNVLQGWRWLPDLRFINHYHDHPKYISALANSIRQHWAEHKRGQKLLFSFHGIPQRYFDQGDPYFCHCQKTARLVTE
;
A
#
# COMPACT_ATOMS: atom_id res chain seq x y z
N MET A 1 -10.08 -1.09 1.91
CA MET A 1 -8.85 -1.26 1.11
C MET A 1 -7.75 -0.38 1.68
N VAL A 2 -6.50 -0.83 1.68
CA VAL A 2 -5.39 -0.05 2.24
C VAL A 2 -4.20 -0.03 1.27
N ASN A 3 -3.65 1.16 0.99
CA ASN A 3 -2.40 1.30 0.23
C ASN A 3 -1.35 2.06 1.06
N LEU A 4 -0.13 2.18 0.51
CA LEU A 4 1.02 2.80 1.17
C LEU A 4 0.74 4.23 1.62
N GLY A 5 0.19 5.02 0.73
CA GLY A 5 -0.03 6.43 0.92
C GLY A 5 0.97 7.31 0.17
N SER A 6 0.76 8.59 0.31
CA SER A 6 1.52 9.63 -0.36
C SER A 6 1.45 10.92 0.46
N PRO A 7 2.40 11.86 0.31
CA PRO A 7 2.25 13.19 0.89
C PRO A 7 0.96 13.87 0.40
N ASP A 8 0.35 14.74 1.23
CA ASP A 8 -0.85 15.49 0.86
C ASP A 8 -0.62 16.48 -0.31
N ALA A 9 0.64 16.92 -0.47
CA ALA A 9 1.07 17.84 -1.53
C ALA A 9 2.55 17.63 -1.86
N PRO A 10 3.01 17.99 -3.08
CA PRO A 10 4.41 17.89 -3.47
C PRO A 10 5.25 19.06 -2.90
N THR A 11 5.03 19.40 -1.62
CA THR A 11 5.74 20.46 -0.89
C THR A 11 6.68 19.87 0.14
N PRO A 12 7.79 20.54 0.49
CA PRO A 12 8.71 20.05 1.50
C PRO A 12 8.05 19.78 2.86
N SER A 13 7.07 20.59 3.27
CA SER A 13 6.37 20.42 4.55
C SER A 13 5.49 19.17 4.57
N ALA A 14 4.69 18.94 3.51
CA ALA A 14 3.85 17.75 3.39
C ALA A 14 4.70 16.47 3.28
N VAL A 15 5.75 16.51 2.46
CA VAL A 15 6.70 15.39 2.34
C VAL A 15 7.41 15.10 3.67
N ARG A 16 7.74 16.13 4.45
CA ARG A 16 8.35 15.95 5.78
C ARG A 16 7.42 15.20 6.73
N ARG A 17 6.13 15.56 6.78
CA ARG A 17 5.12 14.85 7.62
C ARG A 17 5.01 13.39 7.20
N TYR A 18 4.83 13.15 5.91
CA TYR A 18 4.75 11.80 5.35
C TYR A 18 5.99 10.95 5.66
N LEU A 19 7.19 11.50 5.44
CA LEU A 19 8.45 10.80 5.73
C LEU A 19 8.64 10.55 7.22
N ALA A 20 8.18 11.44 8.09
CA ALA A 20 8.26 11.25 9.53
C ALA A 20 7.42 10.03 9.96
N GLU A 21 6.20 9.90 9.46
CA GLU A 21 5.32 8.77 9.74
C GLU A 21 5.88 7.47 9.14
N PHE A 22 6.22 7.49 7.85
CA PHE A 22 6.72 6.32 7.13
C PHE A 22 8.02 5.75 7.70
N LEU A 23 9.00 6.61 7.97
CA LEU A 23 10.32 6.19 8.45
C LEU A 23 10.34 5.93 9.97
N TRP A 24 9.29 6.34 10.69
CA TRP A 24 9.14 6.00 12.10
C TRP A 24 8.56 4.60 12.31
N ASP A 25 8.00 3.96 11.32
CA ASP A 25 7.45 2.61 11.43
C ASP A 25 8.58 1.59 11.71
N PRO A 26 8.51 0.82 12.81
CA PRO A 26 9.51 -0.21 13.14
C PRO A 26 9.57 -1.34 12.11
N ARG A 27 8.47 -1.60 11.37
CA ARG A 27 8.46 -2.57 10.27
C ARG A 27 9.26 -2.09 9.06
N VAL A 28 9.37 -0.78 8.87
CA VAL A 28 10.10 -0.16 7.75
C VAL A 28 11.56 0.05 8.10
N VAL A 29 11.84 0.52 9.32
CA VAL A 29 13.19 0.77 9.80
C VAL A 29 13.41 0.05 11.13
N GLU A 30 14.02 -1.12 11.04
CA GLU A 30 14.43 -1.95 12.18
C GLU A 30 15.75 -1.45 12.76
N PHE A 31 15.68 -0.36 13.51
CA PHE A 31 16.84 0.22 14.16
C PHE A 31 16.47 0.65 15.59
N PRO A 32 17.43 0.65 16.58
CA PRO A 32 17.15 1.09 17.93
C PRO A 32 16.50 2.48 17.95
N ARG A 33 15.39 2.62 18.67
CA ARG A 33 14.47 3.76 18.52
C ARG A 33 15.10 5.11 18.84
N LEU A 34 15.88 5.20 19.93
CA LEU A 34 16.48 6.47 20.37
C LEU A 34 17.53 7.00 19.38
N PRO A 35 18.55 6.22 18.96
CA PRO A 35 19.46 6.68 17.91
C PRO A 35 18.76 6.99 16.59
N TRP A 36 17.74 6.18 16.22
CA TRP A 36 16.97 6.42 15.01
C TRP A 36 16.20 7.74 15.06
N TRP A 37 15.61 8.07 16.19
CA TRP A 37 14.93 9.35 16.39
C TRP A 37 15.87 10.53 16.12
N LEU A 38 17.09 10.49 16.65
CA LEU A 38 18.08 11.54 16.43
C LEU A 38 18.47 11.66 14.94
N ILE A 39 18.70 10.56 14.27
CA ILE A 39 19.02 10.53 12.83
C ILE A 39 17.84 11.03 12.00
N LEU A 40 16.64 10.53 12.28
CA LEU A 40 15.43 10.89 11.55
C LEU A 40 15.15 12.39 11.65
N HIS A 41 15.05 12.93 12.88
CA HIS A 41 14.69 14.32 13.12
C HIS A 41 15.87 15.30 12.92
N GLY A 42 17.08 14.89 13.25
CA GLY A 42 18.27 15.71 13.12
C GLY A 42 18.78 15.86 11.68
N ILE A 43 18.69 14.81 10.89
CA ILE A 43 19.31 14.76 9.55
C ILE A 43 18.27 14.55 8.47
N ILE A 44 17.56 13.41 8.48
CA ILE A 44 16.75 12.97 7.34
C ILE A 44 15.61 13.94 7.06
N LEU A 45 14.82 14.31 8.07
CA LEU A 45 13.66 15.21 7.92
C LEU A 45 14.07 16.68 7.68
N ARG A 46 15.36 17.03 7.78
CA ARG A 46 15.86 18.36 7.42
C ARG A 46 16.32 18.42 5.97
N LEU A 47 16.98 17.38 5.48
CA LEU A 47 17.63 17.38 4.17
C LEU A 47 16.79 16.77 3.07
N ARG A 48 16.17 15.61 3.35
CA ARG A 48 15.49 14.79 2.34
C ARG A 48 14.18 15.39 1.81
N PRO A 49 13.34 16.10 2.59
CA PRO A 49 12.04 16.58 2.12
C PRO A 49 12.09 17.48 0.90
N ARG A 50 13.08 18.38 0.82
CA ARG A 50 13.25 19.29 -0.34
C ARG A 50 13.55 18.51 -1.63
N ARG A 51 14.43 17.51 -1.55
CA ARG A 51 14.79 16.67 -2.71
C ARG A 51 13.61 15.79 -3.13
N SER A 52 12.95 15.16 -2.16
CA SER A 52 11.79 14.30 -2.43
C SER A 52 10.59 15.10 -2.97
N ALA A 53 10.33 16.30 -2.46
CA ALA A 53 9.27 17.17 -2.99
C ALA A 53 9.48 17.52 -4.48
N ARG A 54 10.73 17.75 -4.90
CA ARG A 54 11.06 17.96 -6.32
C ARG A 54 10.77 16.72 -7.17
N ALA A 55 11.02 15.52 -6.65
CA ALA A 55 10.69 14.27 -7.34
C ALA A 55 9.16 14.06 -7.42
N TYR A 56 8.44 14.29 -6.33
CA TYR A 56 6.96 14.24 -6.34
C TYR A 56 6.34 15.22 -7.33
N LYS A 57 6.86 16.45 -7.45
CA LYS A 57 6.37 17.44 -8.44
C LYS A 57 6.40 16.93 -9.87
N LYS A 58 7.36 16.07 -10.22
CA LYS A 58 7.50 15.54 -11.59
C LYS A 58 6.40 14.54 -11.98
N VAL A 59 5.82 13.86 -10.99
CA VAL A 59 4.78 12.84 -11.18
C VAL A 59 3.40 13.29 -10.70
N TRP A 60 3.31 14.49 -10.13
CA TRP A 60 2.07 15.01 -9.58
C TRP A 60 1.14 15.46 -10.70
N SER A 61 -0.10 14.99 -10.69
CA SER A 61 -1.13 15.35 -11.65
C SER A 61 -2.10 16.39 -11.07
N MET A 62 -3.06 16.83 -11.90
CA MET A 62 -4.18 17.67 -11.43
C MET A 62 -5.06 16.94 -10.39
N GLU A 63 -5.10 15.62 -10.44
CA GLU A 63 -5.82 14.77 -9.48
C GLU A 63 -5.00 14.47 -8.21
N GLY A 64 -3.79 15.01 -8.11
CA GLY A 64 -2.89 14.82 -6.99
C GLY A 64 -1.87 13.71 -7.21
N SER A 65 -1.59 12.92 -6.16
CA SER A 65 -0.69 11.77 -6.24
C SER A 65 -1.27 10.66 -7.12
N PRO A 66 -0.54 10.17 -8.14
CA PRO A 66 -1.00 9.06 -8.99
C PRO A 66 -1.37 7.81 -8.19
N LEU A 67 -0.66 7.52 -7.10
CA LEU A 67 -0.97 6.39 -6.23
C LEU A 67 -2.37 6.54 -5.61
N ILE A 68 -2.70 7.72 -5.08
CA ILE A 68 -4.01 7.96 -4.47
C ILE A 68 -5.12 7.98 -5.52
N ALA A 69 -4.91 8.66 -6.66
CA ALA A 69 -5.87 8.72 -7.76
C ALA A 69 -6.20 7.31 -8.27
N THR A 70 -5.18 6.51 -8.58
CA THR A 70 -5.37 5.11 -9.01
C THR A 70 -6.07 4.26 -7.94
N SER A 71 -5.69 4.41 -6.67
CA SER A 71 -6.33 3.65 -5.58
C SER A 71 -7.81 4.00 -5.41
N LYS A 72 -8.20 5.26 -5.61
CA LYS A 72 -9.60 5.68 -5.63
C LYS A 72 -10.39 5.01 -6.75
N LEU A 73 -9.83 4.98 -7.97
CA LEU A 73 -10.45 4.29 -9.11
C LEU A 73 -10.60 2.78 -8.85
N GLN A 74 -9.59 2.16 -8.25
CA GLN A 74 -9.65 0.76 -7.84
C GLN A 74 -10.74 0.51 -6.79
N ALA A 75 -10.86 1.38 -5.78
CA ALA A 75 -11.90 1.26 -4.75
C ALA A 75 -13.31 1.36 -5.36
N GLN A 76 -13.55 2.35 -6.22
CA GLN A 76 -14.81 2.54 -6.93
C GLN A 76 -15.16 1.33 -7.82
N ALA A 77 -14.18 0.79 -8.55
CA ALA A 77 -14.40 -0.38 -9.40
C ALA A 77 -14.73 -1.64 -8.59
N ILE A 78 -14.08 -1.82 -7.45
CA ILE A 78 -14.36 -2.94 -6.52
C ILE A 78 -15.74 -2.76 -5.88
N GLU A 79 -16.08 -1.57 -5.41
CA GLU A 79 -17.39 -1.28 -4.84
C GLU A 79 -18.51 -1.62 -5.82
N LYS A 80 -18.42 -1.12 -7.05
CA LYS A 80 -19.36 -1.45 -8.11
C LYS A 80 -19.50 -2.96 -8.32
N LYS A 81 -18.38 -3.69 -8.40
CA LYS A 81 -18.39 -5.15 -8.59
C LYS A 81 -18.95 -5.92 -7.40
N ILE A 82 -18.77 -5.43 -6.19
CA ILE A 82 -19.35 -6.03 -4.99
C ILE A 82 -20.85 -5.81 -4.97
N GLN A 83 -21.32 -4.59 -5.25
CA GLN A 83 -22.74 -4.25 -5.31
C GLN A 83 -23.51 -5.07 -6.36
N GLU A 84 -22.86 -5.38 -7.51
CA GLU A 84 -23.45 -6.26 -8.55
C GLU A 84 -23.64 -7.72 -8.07
N ARG A 85 -22.85 -8.18 -7.09
CA ARG A 85 -22.79 -9.60 -6.68
C ARG A 85 -23.47 -9.89 -5.35
N PHE A 86 -23.51 -8.92 -4.47
CA PHE A 86 -24.03 -9.08 -3.12
C PHE A 86 -25.28 -8.24 -2.91
N ARG A 87 -26.34 -8.87 -2.43
CA ARG A 87 -27.61 -8.19 -2.10
C ARG A 87 -27.60 -7.46 -0.75
N GLY A 88 -26.51 -7.53 -0.01
CA GLY A 88 -26.35 -6.88 1.29
C GLY A 88 -25.72 -5.49 1.18
N ASN A 89 -25.83 -4.71 2.25
CA ASN A 89 -25.13 -3.44 2.36
C ASN A 89 -23.63 -3.70 2.60
N VAL A 90 -22.81 -3.55 1.54
CA VAL A 90 -21.35 -3.65 1.59
C VAL A 90 -20.77 -2.28 1.31
N LEU A 91 -20.03 -1.75 2.28
CA LEU A 91 -19.33 -0.48 2.18
C LEU A 91 -17.87 -0.75 1.79
N VAL A 92 -17.37 0.01 0.85
CA VAL A 92 -15.96 -0.01 0.47
C VAL A 92 -15.33 1.34 0.82
N ASP A 93 -14.29 1.31 1.62
CA ASP A 93 -13.53 2.51 1.97
C ASP A 93 -12.05 2.32 1.62
N LEU A 94 -11.39 3.43 1.31
CA LEU A 94 -9.97 3.49 0.96
C LEU A 94 -9.20 4.25 2.03
N ALA A 95 -8.21 3.61 2.59
CA ALA A 95 -7.30 4.21 3.55
C ALA A 95 -5.84 4.06 3.15
N MET A 96 -4.99 4.89 3.71
CA MET A 96 -3.55 4.88 3.51
C MET A 96 -2.85 4.46 4.80
N ARG A 97 -1.78 3.65 4.65
CA ARG A 97 -0.96 3.27 5.80
C ARG A 97 -0.23 4.49 6.37
N TYR A 98 0.20 5.40 5.49
CA TYR A 98 0.85 6.65 5.86
C TYR A 98 0.18 7.82 5.13
N GLY A 99 -0.08 8.92 5.86
CA GLY A 99 -0.78 10.09 5.32
C GLY A 99 -2.30 9.91 5.28
N ASN A 100 -2.96 10.53 4.30
CA ASN A 100 -4.43 10.66 4.27
C ASN A 100 -5.08 10.04 3.01
N PRO A 101 -6.34 9.52 3.16
CA PRO A 101 -7.05 9.26 4.40
C PRO A 101 -6.39 8.15 5.23
N SER A 102 -6.29 8.32 6.55
CA SER A 102 -5.60 7.35 7.40
C SER A 102 -6.43 6.09 7.65
N ILE A 103 -5.77 4.98 8.04
CA ILE A 103 -6.45 3.74 8.47
C ILE A 103 -7.44 4.06 9.62
N LYS A 104 -7.03 4.89 10.57
CA LYS A 104 -7.89 5.31 11.67
C LYS A 104 -9.16 5.98 11.18
N SER A 105 -9.06 6.96 10.27
CA SER A 105 -10.23 7.67 9.75
C SER A 105 -11.18 6.75 8.97
N GLY A 106 -10.65 5.84 8.14
CA GLY A 106 -11.45 4.88 7.41
C GLY A 106 -12.18 3.87 8.31
N LEU A 107 -11.48 3.33 9.32
CA LEU A 107 -12.09 2.42 10.29
C LEU A 107 -13.17 3.11 11.13
N GLU A 108 -12.96 4.36 11.54
CA GLU A 108 -13.97 5.14 12.26
C GLU A 108 -15.20 5.43 11.39
N ALA A 109 -15.01 5.77 10.11
CA ALA A 109 -16.11 5.98 9.18
C ALA A 109 -16.95 4.69 9.01
N LEU A 110 -16.32 3.54 8.83
CA LEU A 110 -17.01 2.25 8.75
C LEU A 110 -17.72 1.89 10.07
N ARG A 111 -17.12 2.19 11.23
CA ARG A 111 -17.73 1.99 12.55
C ARG A 111 -19.00 2.81 12.71
N LEU A 112 -18.95 4.10 12.36
CA LEU A 112 -20.10 5.02 12.41
C LEU A 112 -21.21 4.60 11.45
N ALA A 113 -20.86 4.01 10.29
CA ALA A 113 -21.82 3.42 9.37
C ALA A 113 -22.38 2.06 9.81
N GLY A 114 -22.02 1.58 11.02
CA GLY A 114 -22.57 0.36 11.62
C GLY A 114 -21.91 -0.93 11.14
N ALA A 115 -20.76 -0.89 10.47
CA ALA A 115 -20.04 -2.09 10.03
C ALA A 115 -19.63 -2.97 11.23
N ARG A 116 -20.01 -4.24 11.20
CA ARG A 116 -19.69 -5.25 12.22
C ARG A 116 -18.73 -6.34 11.73
N ARG A 117 -18.54 -6.42 10.44
CA ARG A 117 -17.59 -7.33 9.79
C ARG A 117 -16.69 -6.53 8.88
N LEU A 118 -15.39 -6.63 9.08
CA LEU A 118 -14.37 -5.91 8.32
C LEU A 118 -13.51 -6.91 7.54
N LEU A 119 -13.33 -6.63 6.27
CA LEU A 119 -12.33 -7.28 5.43
C LEU A 119 -11.26 -6.24 5.06
N ILE A 120 -10.06 -6.43 5.53
CA ILE A 120 -8.93 -5.58 5.19
C ILE A 120 -8.22 -6.17 3.97
N LEU A 121 -8.13 -5.36 2.91
CA LEU A 121 -7.41 -5.69 1.68
C LEU A 121 -6.25 -4.72 1.51
N PRO A 122 -5.03 -5.09 1.90
CA PRO A 122 -3.84 -4.34 1.52
C PRO A 122 -3.60 -4.45 0.01
N LEU A 123 -3.31 -3.33 -0.64
CA LEU A 123 -3.05 -3.29 -2.08
C LEU A 123 -1.60 -3.68 -2.42
N TYR A 124 -1.09 -4.67 -1.69
CA TYR A 124 0.21 -5.29 -1.90
C TYR A 124 0.01 -6.77 -2.24
N PRO A 125 0.15 -7.15 -3.51
CA PRO A 125 -0.05 -8.54 -3.91
C PRO A 125 0.94 -9.50 -3.23
N GLN A 126 2.20 -9.09 -3.15
CA GLN A 126 3.25 -9.80 -2.44
C GLN A 126 3.27 -9.37 -0.98
N TYR A 127 3.32 -10.33 -0.08
CA TYR A 127 3.51 -10.05 1.35
C TYR A 127 4.93 -9.56 1.62
N SER A 128 5.04 -8.58 2.49
CA SER A 128 6.26 -8.27 3.25
C SER A 128 5.87 -7.74 4.62
N ALA A 129 6.74 -7.95 5.61
CA ALA A 129 6.55 -7.37 6.93
C ALA A 129 6.54 -5.84 6.87
N THR A 130 7.30 -5.25 5.95
CA THR A 130 7.36 -3.79 5.73
C THR A 130 6.10 -3.17 5.13
N THR A 131 5.19 -3.98 4.60
CA THR A 131 3.95 -3.54 3.94
C THR A 131 2.73 -4.14 4.62
N THR A 132 2.46 -5.41 4.36
CA THR A 132 1.23 -6.08 4.81
C THR A 132 1.17 -6.17 6.34
N ALA A 133 2.27 -6.54 7.01
CA ALA A 133 2.25 -6.59 8.47
C ALA A 133 2.19 -5.19 9.10
N SER A 134 2.82 -4.17 8.48
CA SER A 134 2.68 -2.79 8.92
C SER A 134 1.21 -2.30 8.88
N VAL A 135 0.45 -2.69 7.83
CA VAL A 135 -1.00 -2.41 7.78
C VAL A 135 -1.75 -3.15 8.87
N PHE A 136 -1.41 -4.41 9.12
CA PHE A 136 -2.02 -5.21 10.18
C PHE A 136 -1.80 -4.58 11.55
N ASP A 137 -0.56 -4.17 11.84
CA ASP A 137 -0.20 -3.53 13.10
C ASP A 137 -1.02 -2.24 13.33
N GLU A 138 -1.17 -1.39 12.31
CA GLU A 138 -1.94 -0.15 12.44
C GLU A 138 -3.44 -0.40 12.59
N VAL A 139 -4.01 -1.34 11.83
CA VAL A 139 -5.42 -1.74 11.98
C VAL A 139 -5.69 -2.24 13.40
N THR A 140 -4.85 -3.14 13.90
CA THR A 140 -5.00 -3.69 15.26
C THR A 140 -4.78 -2.64 16.33
N ASN A 141 -3.83 -1.72 16.14
CA ASN A 141 -3.59 -0.59 17.05
C ASN A 141 -4.84 0.29 17.19
N VAL A 142 -5.52 0.62 16.09
CA VAL A 142 -6.78 1.37 16.13
C VAL A 142 -7.88 0.58 16.85
N LEU A 143 -8.01 -0.72 16.52
CA LEU A 143 -9.06 -1.58 17.08
C LEU A 143 -8.89 -1.81 18.60
N GLN A 144 -7.66 -1.78 19.14
CA GLN A 144 -7.43 -1.87 20.59
C GLN A 144 -8.16 -0.79 21.40
N GLY A 145 -8.42 0.38 20.79
CA GLY A 145 -9.20 1.44 21.40
C GLY A 145 -10.74 1.24 21.38
N TRP A 146 -11.22 0.21 20.68
CA TRP A 146 -12.65 -0.02 20.52
C TRP A 146 -13.22 -0.94 21.60
N ARG A 147 -14.35 -0.55 22.20
CA ARG A 147 -15.03 -1.39 23.21
C ARG A 147 -15.68 -2.63 22.58
N TRP A 148 -16.17 -2.53 21.34
CA TRP A 148 -16.81 -3.61 20.61
C TRP A 148 -16.02 -3.87 19.32
N LEU A 149 -15.33 -4.96 19.27
CA LEU A 149 -14.53 -5.36 18.10
C LEU A 149 -15.43 -5.97 17.01
N PRO A 150 -15.21 -5.62 15.74
CA PRO A 150 -15.86 -6.27 14.60
C PRO A 150 -15.24 -7.65 14.35
N ASP A 151 -15.96 -8.51 13.61
CA ASP A 151 -15.34 -9.67 12.98
C ASP A 151 -14.31 -9.20 11.97
N LEU A 152 -13.03 -9.50 12.19
CA LEU A 152 -11.93 -9.05 11.37
C LEU A 152 -11.43 -10.17 10.46
N ARG A 153 -11.35 -9.90 9.15
CA ARG A 153 -10.65 -10.72 8.18
C ARG A 153 -9.59 -9.88 7.48
N PHE A 154 -8.46 -10.51 7.17
CA PHE A 154 -7.31 -9.85 6.57
C PHE A 154 -6.79 -10.67 5.39
N ILE A 155 -6.63 -10.03 4.21
CA ILE A 155 -6.02 -10.65 3.06
C ILE A 155 -4.52 -10.45 3.14
N ASN A 156 -3.79 -11.54 3.33
CA ASN A 156 -2.36 -11.50 3.57
C ASN A 156 -1.55 -11.33 2.29
N HIS A 157 -1.94 -12.00 1.22
CA HIS A 157 -1.32 -11.91 -0.11
C HIS A 157 -2.28 -12.41 -1.20
N TYR A 158 -2.01 -12.03 -2.45
CA TYR A 158 -2.71 -12.52 -3.65
C TYR A 158 -1.79 -12.50 -4.89
N HIS A 159 -0.48 -12.59 -4.66
CA HIS A 159 0.58 -12.49 -5.66
C HIS A 159 0.53 -13.57 -6.75
N ASP A 160 -0.14 -14.70 -6.48
CA ASP A 160 -0.30 -15.85 -7.37
C ASP A 160 -1.78 -16.13 -7.72
N HIS A 161 -2.69 -15.23 -7.33
CA HIS A 161 -4.10 -15.41 -7.63
C HIS A 161 -4.33 -15.35 -9.15
N PRO A 162 -5.02 -16.35 -9.77
CA PRO A 162 -5.11 -16.46 -11.24
C PRO A 162 -5.66 -15.19 -11.92
N LYS A 163 -6.65 -14.54 -11.33
CA LYS A 163 -7.21 -13.30 -11.90
C LYS A 163 -6.24 -12.12 -11.81
N TYR A 164 -5.40 -12.05 -10.76
CA TYR A 164 -4.36 -11.04 -10.65
C TYR A 164 -3.28 -11.25 -11.72
N ILE A 165 -2.81 -12.48 -11.87
CA ILE A 165 -1.83 -12.86 -12.91
C ILE A 165 -2.38 -12.57 -14.31
N SER A 166 -3.64 -12.99 -14.59
CA SER A 166 -4.30 -12.70 -15.87
C SER A 166 -4.43 -11.21 -16.14
N ALA A 167 -4.74 -10.38 -15.11
CA ALA A 167 -4.82 -8.93 -15.26
C ALA A 167 -3.46 -8.31 -15.64
N LEU A 168 -2.37 -8.75 -15.01
CA LEU A 168 -1.01 -8.32 -15.37
C LEU A 168 -0.64 -8.74 -16.79
N ALA A 169 -0.85 -10.01 -17.15
CA ALA A 169 -0.57 -10.52 -18.49
C ALA A 169 -1.38 -9.78 -19.56
N ASN A 170 -2.66 -9.48 -19.28
CA ASN A 170 -3.50 -8.73 -20.22
C ASN A 170 -3.03 -7.29 -20.39
N SER A 171 -2.59 -6.61 -19.33
CA SER A 171 -2.05 -5.25 -19.45
C SER A 171 -0.79 -5.21 -20.32
N ILE A 172 0.08 -6.24 -20.21
CA ILE A 172 1.27 -6.39 -21.07
C ILE A 172 0.86 -6.64 -22.51
N ARG A 173 -0.09 -7.57 -22.76
CA ARG A 173 -0.60 -7.86 -24.10
C ARG A 173 -1.24 -6.65 -24.76
N GLN A 174 -2.02 -5.88 -24.01
CA GLN A 174 -2.62 -4.64 -24.49
C GLN A 174 -1.54 -3.63 -24.90
N HIS A 175 -0.53 -3.44 -24.07
CA HIS A 175 0.59 -2.56 -24.41
C HIS A 175 1.30 -3.01 -25.69
N TRP A 176 1.52 -4.30 -25.87
CA TRP A 176 2.15 -4.83 -27.09
C TRP A 176 1.25 -4.74 -28.35
N ALA A 177 -0.07 -4.70 -28.19
CA ALA A 177 -0.98 -4.46 -29.30
C ALA A 177 -0.93 -3.02 -29.79
N GLU A 178 -0.68 -2.07 -28.89
CA GLU A 178 -0.63 -0.63 -29.17
C GLU A 178 0.80 -0.16 -29.56
N HIS A 179 1.83 -0.92 -29.15
CA HIS A 179 3.23 -0.54 -29.29
C HIS A 179 4.06 -1.72 -29.79
N LYS A 180 5.19 -1.43 -30.45
CA LYS A 180 6.12 -2.47 -30.88
C LYS A 180 6.61 -3.30 -29.69
N ARG A 181 6.46 -4.63 -29.77
CA ARG A 181 6.97 -5.55 -28.74
C ARG A 181 8.48 -5.44 -28.63
N GLY A 182 8.97 -5.20 -27.42
CA GLY A 182 10.40 -5.22 -27.10
C GLY A 182 10.97 -6.64 -27.15
N GLN A 183 12.27 -6.73 -27.30
CA GLN A 183 12.99 -8.03 -27.28
C GLN A 183 13.02 -8.66 -25.88
N LYS A 184 12.92 -7.85 -24.83
CA LYS A 184 12.97 -8.28 -23.42
C LYS A 184 11.86 -7.62 -22.62
N LEU A 185 11.25 -8.37 -21.71
CA LEU A 185 10.35 -7.87 -20.68
C LEU A 185 11.10 -7.80 -19.36
N LEU A 186 11.15 -6.62 -18.75
CA LEU A 186 11.81 -6.40 -17.46
C LEU A 186 10.75 -6.32 -16.35
N PHE A 187 10.90 -7.16 -15.34
CA PHE A 187 10.15 -7.06 -14.09
C PHE A 187 10.99 -6.29 -13.07
N SER A 188 10.41 -5.25 -12.48
CA SER A 188 11.04 -4.45 -11.44
C SER A 188 10.26 -4.54 -10.15
N PHE A 189 10.89 -5.01 -9.10
CA PHE A 189 10.34 -5.08 -7.75
C PHE A 189 11.20 -4.25 -6.79
N HIS A 190 10.65 -3.90 -5.64
CA HIS A 190 11.40 -3.20 -4.61
C HIS A 190 12.42 -4.15 -3.96
N GLY A 191 13.63 -3.69 -3.71
CA GLY A 191 14.62 -4.45 -2.95
C GLY A 191 14.30 -4.44 -1.45
N ILE A 192 14.50 -5.57 -0.78
CA ILE A 192 14.47 -5.67 0.69
C ILE A 192 15.84 -6.10 1.21
N PRO A 193 16.23 -5.76 2.45
CA PRO A 193 17.46 -6.27 3.05
C PRO A 193 17.48 -7.80 3.09
N GLN A 194 18.62 -8.41 2.78
CA GLN A 194 18.81 -9.87 2.83
C GLN A 194 18.38 -10.45 4.18
N ARG A 195 18.67 -9.77 5.29
CA ARG A 195 18.28 -10.21 6.63
C ARG A 195 16.76 -10.43 6.80
N TYR A 196 15.90 -9.69 6.06
CA TYR A 196 14.45 -9.90 6.13
C TYR A 196 14.06 -11.24 5.52
N PHE A 197 14.67 -11.58 4.39
CA PHE A 197 14.51 -12.89 3.78
C PHE A 197 15.00 -14.01 4.72
N ASP A 198 16.16 -13.84 5.33
CA ASP A 198 16.74 -14.83 6.27
C ASP A 198 15.88 -15.00 7.53
N GLN A 199 15.11 -13.99 7.91
CA GLN A 199 14.11 -14.02 8.98
C GLN A 199 12.73 -14.55 8.55
N GLY A 200 12.59 -15.00 7.30
CA GLY A 200 11.38 -15.63 6.79
C GLY A 200 10.39 -14.69 6.08
N ASP A 201 10.78 -13.45 5.71
CA ASP A 201 9.93 -12.60 4.87
C ASP A 201 9.84 -13.20 3.46
N PRO A 202 8.64 -13.59 2.97
CA PRO A 202 8.49 -14.32 1.72
C PRO A 202 8.49 -13.41 0.48
N TYR A 203 8.70 -12.10 0.62
CA TYR A 203 8.53 -11.11 -0.44
C TYR A 203 9.31 -11.48 -1.71
N PHE A 204 10.58 -11.86 -1.57
CA PHE A 204 11.42 -12.27 -2.71
C PHE A 204 10.80 -13.44 -3.48
N CYS A 205 10.40 -14.50 -2.76
CA CYS A 205 9.76 -15.68 -3.36
C CYS A 205 8.43 -15.33 -4.05
N HIS A 206 7.62 -14.45 -3.43
CA HIS A 206 6.37 -13.98 -4.01
C HIS A 206 6.59 -13.19 -5.30
N CYS A 207 7.62 -12.33 -5.35
CA CYS A 207 8.00 -11.59 -6.55
C CYS A 207 8.41 -12.53 -7.68
N GLN A 208 9.29 -13.50 -7.40
CA GLN A 208 9.74 -14.48 -8.37
C GLN A 208 8.57 -15.32 -8.91
N LYS A 209 7.67 -15.78 -8.02
CA LYS A 209 6.49 -16.53 -8.41
C LYS A 209 5.56 -15.71 -9.29
N THR A 210 5.30 -14.43 -8.96
CA THR A 210 4.49 -13.53 -9.78
C THR A 210 5.10 -13.37 -11.16
N ALA A 211 6.40 -13.07 -11.26
CA ALA A 211 7.07 -12.89 -12.54
C ALA A 211 6.98 -14.15 -13.41
N ARG A 212 7.23 -15.33 -12.84
CA ARG A 212 7.13 -16.63 -13.54
C ARG A 212 5.71 -16.84 -14.07
N LEU A 213 4.69 -16.75 -13.22
CA LEU A 213 3.29 -16.99 -13.62
C LEU A 213 2.76 -16.00 -14.66
N VAL A 214 3.28 -14.78 -14.71
CA VAL A 214 2.90 -13.79 -15.75
C VAL A 214 3.52 -14.14 -17.10
N THR A 215 4.65 -14.85 -17.12
CA THR A 215 5.35 -15.24 -18.36
C THR A 215 4.91 -16.59 -18.91
N GLU A 216 4.34 -17.44 -18.10
CA GLU A 216 3.66 -18.68 -18.49
C GLU A 216 2.30 -18.40 -19.15
#